data_3dc5ffc6d7818c8a72f1bb4c5538f813
#
_entry.id   3dc5ffc6d7818c8a72f1bb4c5538f813
#
_cell.length_a   1.000
_cell.length_b   1.000
_cell.length_c   1.000
_cell.angle_alpha   90.00
_cell.angle_beta   90.00
_cell.angle_gamma   90.00
#
_symmetry.space_group_name_H-M   'P 1'
#
loop_
_entity.id
_entity.type
_entity.pdbx_description
1 polymer ?
#
loop_
_entity_poly.entity_id
_entity_poly.type
_entity_poly.pdbx_seq_one_letter_code
_entity_poly.pdbx_strand_id
1 'polypeptide(L)'
;MNISISKTKCMTIAKDPLRCKLVVEDNPIEQVMQFRYLGVDISSTHDPVKDLRSQINKASALSGSLRDIVWSNPYMRKDSKVRIYKTCIRPIMTYGMEVREDTVKTKHMLRVAEMKTLRTIGGKTKRDRVRNTDIREQCGIQDIVRWGRQRKRQWYNHVRRMDENRLPRIVLENNPPGSRPPGRPPKRWKDSWQSTSQEEMQRQLQN
;
A
#
# COMPACT_ATOMS: atom_id res chain seq x y z
N MET A 1 -20.88 -4.99 -27.44
CA MET A 1 -20.52 -5.31 -26.04
C MET A 1 -21.62 -4.71 -25.17
N ASN A 2 -22.37 -5.53 -24.44
CA ASN A 2 -23.50 -5.02 -23.65
C ASN A 2 -22.99 -4.55 -22.27
N ILE A 3 -23.35 -3.33 -21.90
CA ILE A 3 -23.00 -2.73 -20.60
C ILE A 3 -24.08 -3.12 -19.58
N SER A 4 -23.69 -3.78 -18.49
CA SER A 4 -24.62 -4.10 -17.40
C SER A 4 -24.83 -2.86 -16.53
N ILE A 5 -25.96 -2.19 -16.68
CA ILE A 5 -26.31 -0.95 -15.96
C ILE A 5 -26.30 -1.16 -14.45
N SER A 6 -26.85 -2.27 -13.95
CA SER A 6 -26.92 -2.57 -12.52
C SER A 6 -25.53 -2.76 -11.87
N LYS A 7 -24.54 -3.23 -12.64
CA LYS A 7 -23.15 -3.46 -12.16
C LYS A 7 -22.22 -2.29 -12.43
N THR A 8 -22.60 -1.41 -13.38
CA THR A 8 -21.80 -0.23 -13.73
C THR A 8 -22.06 0.88 -12.73
N LYS A 9 -20.99 1.46 -12.23
CA LYS A 9 -21.05 2.59 -11.28
C LYS A 9 -20.20 3.72 -11.82
N CYS A 10 -20.58 4.96 -11.55
CA CYS A 10 -19.73 6.13 -11.83
C CYS A 10 -19.23 6.74 -10.53
N MET A 11 -18.04 7.31 -10.55
CA MET A 11 -17.44 8.00 -9.43
C MET A 11 -16.61 9.18 -9.93
N THR A 12 -16.79 10.34 -9.30
CA THR A 12 -15.96 11.51 -9.53
C THR A 12 -14.90 11.60 -8.43
N ILE A 13 -13.65 11.81 -8.80
CA ILE A 13 -12.55 12.02 -7.85
C ILE A 13 -12.28 13.52 -7.82
N ALA A 14 -12.71 14.19 -6.75
CA ALA A 14 -12.53 15.62 -6.55
C ALA A 14 -12.43 15.95 -5.06
N LYS A 15 -11.89 17.13 -4.75
CA LYS A 15 -11.82 17.63 -3.38
C LYS A 15 -13.22 17.81 -2.78
N ASP A 16 -14.12 18.35 -3.58
CA ASP A 16 -15.53 18.50 -3.27
C ASP A 16 -16.37 17.52 -4.12
N PRO A 17 -17.39 16.87 -3.54
CA PRO A 17 -18.21 15.91 -4.28
C PRO A 17 -18.93 16.59 -5.44
N LEU A 18 -18.61 16.17 -6.65
CA LEU A 18 -19.30 16.62 -7.88
C LEU A 18 -20.38 15.61 -8.24
N ARG A 19 -21.58 16.10 -8.50
CA ARG A 19 -22.64 15.26 -9.09
C ARG A 19 -22.35 15.03 -10.58
N CYS A 20 -22.32 13.78 -10.98
CA CYS A 20 -22.17 13.36 -12.36
C CYS A 20 -23.38 12.52 -12.74
N LYS A 21 -24.15 12.97 -13.73
CA LYS A 21 -25.28 12.21 -14.26
C LYS A 21 -24.85 11.58 -15.58
N LEU A 22 -24.52 10.29 -15.55
CA LEU A 22 -24.25 9.51 -16.74
C LEU A 22 -25.45 8.63 -17.05
N VAL A 23 -25.76 8.48 -18.32
CA VAL A 23 -26.89 7.69 -18.84
C VAL A 23 -26.35 6.72 -19.87
N VAL A 24 -26.78 5.47 -19.83
CA VAL A 24 -26.51 4.44 -20.83
C VAL A 24 -27.84 3.83 -21.25
N GLU A 25 -28.18 3.89 -22.57
CA GLU A 25 -29.45 3.38 -23.10
C GLU A 25 -30.65 3.93 -22.29
N ASP A 26 -30.70 5.26 -22.10
CA ASP A 26 -31.71 6.01 -21.34
C ASP A 26 -31.84 5.66 -19.86
N ASN A 27 -30.98 4.79 -19.34
CA ASN A 27 -30.95 4.43 -17.92
C ASN A 27 -29.82 5.16 -17.18
N PRO A 28 -30.10 5.82 -16.03
CA PRO A 28 -29.08 6.50 -15.26
C PRO A 28 -28.14 5.50 -14.57
N ILE A 29 -26.84 5.77 -14.63
CA ILE A 29 -25.83 5.03 -13.88
C ILE A 29 -25.74 5.56 -12.44
N GLU A 30 -25.74 4.68 -11.48
CA GLU A 30 -25.60 5.04 -10.07
C GLU A 30 -24.25 5.66 -9.78
N GLN A 31 -24.22 6.86 -9.21
CA GLN A 31 -23.01 7.50 -8.70
C GLN A 31 -22.70 7.02 -7.28
N VAL A 32 -21.47 6.57 -7.07
CA VAL A 32 -21.00 6.10 -5.76
C VAL A 32 -19.83 6.94 -5.27
N MET A 33 -19.73 7.12 -3.95
CA MET A 33 -18.64 7.84 -3.30
C MET A 33 -17.47 6.93 -2.94
N GLN A 34 -17.69 5.64 -2.97
CA GLN A 34 -16.68 4.62 -2.69
C GLN A 34 -16.97 3.39 -3.55
N PHE A 35 -15.94 2.85 -4.15
CA PHE A 35 -16.01 1.63 -4.97
C PHE A 35 -14.87 0.70 -4.64
N ARG A 36 -15.18 -0.59 -4.48
CA ARG A 36 -14.18 -1.61 -4.25
C ARG A 36 -13.75 -2.25 -5.56
N TYR A 37 -12.55 -1.91 -6.01
CA TYR A 37 -11.98 -2.44 -7.23
C TYR A 37 -10.82 -3.39 -6.94
N LEU A 38 -10.95 -4.66 -7.37
CA LEU A 38 -9.93 -5.70 -7.15
C LEU A 38 -9.41 -5.76 -5.69
N GLY A 39 -10.29 -5.55 -4.71
CA GLY A 39 -9.95 -5.64 -3.30
C GLY A 39 -9.33 -4.36 -2.69
N VAL A 40 -9.14 -3.31 -3.48
CA VAL A 40 -8.72 -1.97 -3.04
C VAL A 40 -9.94 -1.06 -2.99
N ASP A 41 -10.08 -0.31 -1.91
CA ASP A 41 -11.16 0.66 -1.74
C ASP A 41 -10.76 2.01 -2.35
N ILE A 42 -11.39 2.37 -3.48
CA ILE A 42 -11.23 3.67 -4.14
C ILE A 42 -12.33 4.60 -3.62
N SER A 43 -11.98 5.80 -3.20
CA SER A 43 -12.93 6.81 -2.73
C SER A 43 -12.85 8.10 -3.55
N SER A 44 -13.97 8.80 -3.68
CA SER A 44 -14.05 10.10 -4.36
C SER A 44 -13.13 11.16 -3.72
N THR A 45 -12.92 11.09 -2.41
CA THR A 45 -12.05 12.00 -1.65
C THR A 45 -10.58 11.62 -1.64
N HIS A 46 -10.20 10.53 -2.32
CA HIS A 46 -8.83 10.02 -2.39
C HIS A 46 -8.14 9.90 -1.02
N ASP A 47 -8.75 9.13 -0.08
CA ASP A 47 -8.17 8.88 1.24
C ASP A 47 -7.38 7.54 1.29
N PRO A 48 -6.04 7.59 1.14
CA PRO A 48 -5.20 6.39 1.19
C PRO A 48 -5.14 5.75 2.58
N VAL A 49 -5.54 6.49 3.63
CA VAL A 49 -5.52 5.99 5.02
C VAL A 49 -6.64 5.00 5.26
N LYS A 50 -7.83 5.26 4.68
CA LYS A 50 -9.02 4.42 4.85
C LYS A 50 -8.78 3.01 4.30
N ASP A 51 -8.29 2.91 3.06
CA ASP A 51 -7.96 1.64 2.43
C ASP A 51 -6.88 0.90 3.23
N LEU A 52 -5.78 1.57 3.56
CA LEU A 52 -4.70 0.96 4.35
C LEU A 52 -5.20 0.43 5.71
N ARG A 53 -6.07 1.17 6.40
CA ARG A 53 -6.65 0.72 7.67
C ARG A 53 -7.44 -0.56 7.49
N SER A 54 -8.22 -0.67 6.41
CA SER A 54 -8.94 -1.90 6.06
C SER A 54 -7.98 -3.09 5.91
N GLN A 55 -6.89 -2.93 5.17
CA GLN A 55 -5.90 -3.99 4.97
C GLN A 55 -5.17 -4.37 6.28
N ILE A 56 -4.79 -3.38 7.09
CA ILE A 56 -4.17 -3.62 8.40
C ILE A 56 -5.14 -4.37 9.34
N ASN A 57 -6.43 -4.03 9.33
CA ASN A 57 -7.42 -4.72 10.16
C ASN A 57 -7.56 -6.19 9.75
N LYS A 58 -7.63 -6.50 8.45
CA LYS A 58 -7.65 -7.87 7.94
C LYS A 58 -6.40 -8.66 8.36
N ALA A 59 -5.22 -8.07 8.18
CA ALA A 59 -3.96 -8.68 8.59
C ALA A 59 -3.88 -8.90 10.11
N SER A 60 -4.41 -7.95 10.89
CA SER A 60 -4.46 -8.04 12.34
C SER A 60 -5.41 -9.12 12.83
N ALA A 61 -6.58 -9.28 12.17
CA ALA A 61 -7.54 -10.34 12.46
C ALA A 61 -6.91 -11.72 12.21
N LEU A 62 -6.29 -11.91 11.02
CA LEU A 62 -5.58 -13.16 10.72
C LEU A 62 -4.42 -13.40 11.69
N SER A 63 -3.63 -12.38 12.01
CA SER A 63 -2.54 -12.52 13.00
C SER A 63 -3.08 -12.86 14.38
N GLY A 64 -4.26 -12.37 14.74
CA GLY A 64 -4.96 -12.72 15.98
C GLY A 64 -5.37 -14.18 16.04
N SER A 65 -5.99 -14.71 14.98
CA SER A 65 -6.40 -16.13 14.92
C SER A 65 -5.21 -17.11 14.95
N LEU A 66 -4.03 -16.67 14.49
CA LEU A 66 -2.81 -17.48 14.54
C LEU A 66 -2.07 -17.40 15.88
N ARG A 67 -2.59 -16.65 16.86
CA ARG A 67 -1.85 -16.36 18.10
C ARG A 67 -1.48 -17.62 18.85
N ASP A 68 -2.45 -18.44 19.19
CA ASP A 68 -2.25 -19.60 20.06
C ASP A 68 -1.62 -20.77 19.31
N ILE A 69 -1.98 -20.92 18.04
CA ILE A 69 -1.52 -22.05 17.20
C ILE A 69 -0.08 -21.83 16.72
N VAL A 70 0.26 -20.59 16.36
CA VAL A 70 1.54 -20.28 15.70
C VAL A 70 2.44 -19.43 16.61
N TRP A 71 1.98 -18.23 16.98
CA TRP A 71 2.89 -17.27 17.62
C TRP A 71 3.31 -17.69 19.02
N SER A 72 2.39 -18.21 19.84
CA SER A 72 2.64 -18.67 21.20
C SER A 72 3.19 -20.10 21.26
N ASN A 73 3.21 -20.84 20.16
CA ASN A 73 3.68 -22.21 20.14
C ASN A 73 5.20 -22.30 20.41
N PRO A 74 5.64 -22.92 21.54
CA PRO A 74 7.05 -23.02 21.90
C PRO A 74 7.82 -24.01 21.02
N TYR A 75 7.14 -25.00 20.43
CA TYR A 75 7.76 -26.03 19.59
C TYR A 75 7.98 -25.54 18.14
N MET A 76 7.35 -24.44 17.76
CA MET A 76 7.53 -23.88 16.41
C MET A 76 8.76 -22.99 16.38
N ARG A 77 9.70 -23.31 15.48
CA ARG A 77 10.92 -22.53 15.26
C ARG A 77 10.59 -21.11 14.82
N LYS A 78 11.39 -20.14 15.23
CA LYS A 78 11.24 -18.72 14.88
C LYS A 78 11.21 -18.51 13.36
N ASP A 79 12.06 -19.21 12.62
CA ASP A 79 12.12 -19.10 11.15
C ASP A 79 10.80 -19.50 10.48
N SER A 80 10.13 -20.54 11.01
CA SER A 80 8.81 -20.95 10.54
C SER A 80 7.76 -19.87 10.80
N LYS A 81 7.76 -19.26 11.98
CA LYS A 81 6.89 -18.13 12.32
C LYS A 81 7.13 -16.93 11.38
N VAL A 82 8.39 -16.60 11.12
CA VAL A 82 8.78 -15.53 10.19
C VAL A 82 8.33 -15.86 8.76
N ARG A 83 8.43 -17.11 8.33
CA ARG A 83 7.93 -17.54 7.02
C ARG A 83 6.42 -17.32 6.89
N ILE A 84 5.64 -17.72 7.90
CA ILE A 84 4.19 -17.50 7.94
C ILE A 84 3.88 -15.99 7.89
N TYR A 85 4.62 -15.16 8.63
CA TYR A 85 4.48 -13.71 8.52
C TYR A 85 4.71 -13.22 7.08
N LYS A 86 5.80 -13.64 6.45
CA LYS A 86 6.17 -13.22 5.07
C LYS A 86 5.14 -13.67 4.02
N THR A 87 4.53 -14.84 4.20
CA THR A 87 3.61 -15.43 3.21
C THR A 87 2.14 -15.08 3.44
N CYS A 88 1.71 -14.92 4.69
CA CYS A 88 0.29 -14.72 5.02
C CYS A 88 -0.02 -13.29 5.49
N ILE A 89 0.75 -12.75 6.42
CA ILE A 89 0.38 -11.47 7.07
C ILE A 89 0.84 -10.26 6.25
N ARG A 90 2.13 -10.24 5.86
CA ARG A 90 2.70 -9.11 5.11
C ARG A 90 2.00 -8.84 3.80
N PRO A 91 1.63 -9.84 2.95
CA PRO A 91 0.95 -9.57 1.69
C PRO A 91 -0.41 -8.90 1.87
N ILE A 92 -1.16 -9.26 2.93
CA ILE A 92 -2.44 -8.61 3.23
C ILE A 92 -2.24 -7.15 3.60
N MET A 93 -1.29 -6.83 4.50
CA MET A 93 -1.00 -5.45 4.91
C MET A 93 -0.54 -4.57 3.74
N THR A 94 0.17 -5.16 2.80
CA THR A 94 0.82 -4.44 1.69
C THR A 94 0.07 -4.56 0.37
N TYR A 95 -1.12 -5.14 0.37
CA TYR A 95 -1.93 -5.27 -0.84
C TYR A 95 -2.25 -3.90 -1.44
N GLY A 96 -2.04 -3.76 -2.75
CA GLY A 96 -2.22 -2.50 -3.46
C GLY A 96 -1.17 -1.41 -3.14
N MET A 97 -0.12 -1.76 -2.40
CA MET A 97 0.92 -0.80 -2.01
C MET A 97 1.69 -0.23 -3.20
N GLU A 98 1.79 -1.01 -4.28
CA GLU A 98 2.48 -0.63 -5.51
C GLU A 98 1.90 0.64 -6.14
N VAL A 99 0.59 0.81 -6.06
CA VAL A 99 -0.15 1.93 -6.68
C VAL A 99 -0.58 3.01 -5.69
N ARG A 100 -0.51 2.74 -4.38
CA ARG A 100 -0.93 3.67 -3.34
C ARG A 100 0.10 4.77 -3.11
N GLU A 101 -0.39 5.97 -2.79
CA GLU A 101 0.45 7.05 -2.25
C GLU A 101 0.98 6.73 -0.85
N ASP A 102 2.24 7.12 -0.62
CA ASP A 102 2.89 6.98 0.69
C ASP A 102 2.93 8.31 1.42
N THR A 103 2.02 8.51 2.34
CA THR A 103 2.07 9.61 3.30
C THR A 103 2.91 9.24 4.52
N VAL A 104 3.32 10.22 5.33
CA VAL A 104 3.99 9.97 6.61
C VAL A 104 3.10 9.10 7.51
N LYS A 105 1.80 9.39 7.53
CA LYS A 105 0.80 8.66 8.32
C LYS A 105 0.68 7.20 7.89
N THR A 106 0.56 6.92 6.58
CA THR A 106 0.46 5.54 6.08
C THR A 106 1.71 4.72 6.36
N LYS A 107 2.90 5.31 6.21
CA LYS A 107 4.18 4.67 6.57
C LYS A 107 4.27 4.34 8.05
N HIS A 108 3.83 5.25 8.91
CA HIS A 108 3.80 5.02 10.36
C HIS A 108 2.85 3.88 10.72
N MET A 109 1.63 3.88 10.16
CA MET A 109 0.64 2.83 10.40
C MET A 109 1.16 1.44 10.02
N LEU A 110 1.81 1.31 8.85
CA LEU A 110 2.43 0.06 8.41
C LEU A 110 3.50 -0.43 9.37
N ARG A 111 4.40 0.46 9.80
CA ARG A 111 5.47 0.11 10.75
C ARG A 111 4.92 -0.33 12.10
N VAL A 112 3.89 0.33 12.60
CA VAL A 112 3.23 -0.04 13.86
C VAL A 112 2.60 -1.43 13.74
N ALA A 113 1.88 -1.71 12.65
CA ALA A 113 1.25 -3.00 12.41
C ALA A 113 2.29 -4.13 12.23
N GLU A 114 3.35 -3.90 11.46
CA GLU A 114 4.48 -4.81 11.32
C GLU A 114 5.08 -5.15 12.69
N MET A 115 5.45 -4.12 13.46
CA MET A 115 6.12 -4.32 14.74
C MET A 115 5.25 -5.02 15.77
N LYS A 116 3.91 -4.87 15.70
CA LYS A 116 3.00 -5.63 16.55
C LYS A 116 3.18 -7.15 16.34
N THR A 117 3.21 -7.60 15.08
CA THR A 117 3.38 -9.02 14.75
C THR A 117 4.80 -9.51 15.03
N LEU A 118 5.84 -8.74 14.64
CA LEU A 118 7.24 -9.14 14.84
C LEU A 118 7.62 -9.25 16.32
N ARG A 119 7.09 -8.36 17.16
CA ARG A 119 7.29 -8.47 18.62
C ARG A 119 6.68 -9.77 19.17
N THR A 120 5.49 -10.13 18.72
CA THR A 120 4.86 -11.40 19.12
C THR A 120 5.70 -12.60 18.68
N ILE A 121 6.24 -12.61 17.45
CA ILE A 121 7.13 -13.67 16.95
C ILE A 121 8.43 -13.74 17.78
N GLY A 122 8.98 -12.60 18.17
CA GLY A 122 10.21 -12.50 18.97
C GLY A 122 10.00 -12.69 20.46
N GLY A 123 8.76 -12.94 20.94
CA GLY A 123 8.46 -13.04 22.37
C GLY A 123 8.73 -11.74 23.14
N LYS A 124 8.62 -10.59 22.47
CA LYS A 124 8.92 -9.28 23.06
C LYS A 124 7.66 -8.43 23.17
N THR A 125 7.61 -7.63 24.21
CA THR A 125 6.56 -6.63 24.46
C THR A 125 7.10 -5.22 24.23
N LYS A 126 6.24 -4.22 24.30
CA LYS A 126 6.68 -2.82 24.31
C LYS A 126 7.42 -2.45 25.60
N ARG A 127 7.14 -3.14 26.69
CA ARG A 127 7.75 -2.91 28.01
C ARG A 127 9.23 -3.28 28.02
N ASP A 128 9.65 -4.26 27.20
CA ASP A 128 11.05 -4.70 27.08
C ASP A 128 11.96 -3.65 26.43
N ARG A 129 11.40 -2.56 25.90
CA ARG A 129 12.12 -1.42 25.28
C ARG A 129 13.16 -1.80 24.21
N VAL A 130 13.06 -3.00 23.62
CA VAL A 130 13.94 -3.43 22.53
C VAL A 130 13.67 -2.59 21.27
N ARG A 131 14.72 -2.13 20.62
CA ARG A 131 14.62 -1.31 19.41
C ARG A 131 13.96 -2.08 18.27
N ASN A 132 13.21 -1.37 17.42
CA ASN A 132 12.56 -1.98 16.26
C ASN A 132 13.57 -2.52 15.24
N THR A 133 14.75 -1.90 15.13
CA THR A 133 15.87 -2.36 14.30
C THR A 133 16.32 -3.75 14.72
N ASP A 134 16.57 -3.94 16.01
CA ASP A 134 17.09 -5.19 16.57
C ASP A 134 16.08 -6.33 16.40
N ILE A 135 14.79 -6.05 16.58
CA ILE A 135 13.72 -7.05 16.35
C ILE A 135 13.66 -7.46 14.87
N ARG A 136 13.80 -6.51 13.93
CA ARG A 136 13.83 -6.84 12.52
C ARG A 136 15.06 -7.65 12.14
N GLU A 137 16.21 -7.28 12.67
CA GLU A 137 17.46 -8.01 12.46
C GLU A 137 17.35 -9.44 13.00
N GLN A 138 16.89 -9.62 14.24
CA GLN A 138 16.63 -10.94 14.83
C GLN A 138 15.63 -11.79 14.04
N CYS A 139 14.70 -11.17 13.30
CA CYS A 139 13.73 -11.85 12.45
C CYS A 139 14.20 -11.99 10.99
N GLY A 140 15.34 -11.42 10.61
CA GLY A 140 15.78 -11.38 9.22
C GLY A 140 14.75 -10.71 8.30
N ILE A 141 14.16 -9.59 8.76
CA ILE A 141 13.08 -8.88 8.06
C ILE A 141 13.48 -7.43 7.80
N GLN A 142 13.37 -7.04 6.54
CA GLN A 142 13.53 -5.65 6.13
C GLN A 142 12.32 -4.82 6.58
N ASP A 143 12.52 -3.54 6.92
CA ASP A 143 11.45 -2.56 7.18
C ASP A 143 10.38 -2.59 6.08
N ILE A 144 9.11 -2.71 6.46
CA ILE A 144 7.99 -2.89 5.54
C ILE A 144 7.85 -1.72 4.55
N VAL A 145 8.24 -0.50 4.94
CA VAL A 145 8.21 0.66 4.05
C VAL A 145 9.34 0.58 3.01
N ARG A 146 10.53 0.12 3.42
CA ARG A 146 11.65 -0.10 2.50
C ARG A 146 11.32 -1.21 1.51
N TRP A 147 10.75 -2.31 1.99
CA TRP A 147 10.26 -3.40 1.14
C TRP A 147 9.19 -2.91 0.14
N GLY A 148 8.23 -2.09 0.59
CA GLY A 148 7.20 -1.51 -0.28
C GLY A 148 7.75 -0.61 -1.37
N ARG A 149 8.80 0.18 -1.08
CA ARG A 149 9.49 0.98 -2.11
C ARG A 149 10.13 0.11 -3.19
N GLN A 150 10.70 -1.03 -2.81
CA GLN A 150 11.25 -1.99 -3.78
C GLN A 150 10.14 -2.55 -4.68
N ARG A 151 8.96 -2.89 -4.11
CA ARG A 151 7.80 -3.33 -4.88
C ARG A 151 7.31 -2.26 -5.86
N LYS A 152 7.23 -1.00 -5.43
CA LYS A 152 6.89 0.13 -6.32
C LYS A 152 7.88 0.26 -7.48
N ARG A 153 9.19 0.15 -7.20
CA ARG A 153 10.23 0.17 -8.23
C ARG A 153 10.09 -0.98 -9.22
N GLN A 154 9.82 -2.19 -8.72
CA GLN A 154 9.55 -3.35 -9.58
C GLN A 154 8.34 -3.14 -10.47
N TRP A 155 7.25 -2.59 -9.92
CA TRP A 155 6.04 -2.23 -10.67
C TRP A 155 6.34 -1.18 -11.74
N TYR A 156 7.02 -0.11 -11.38
CA TYR A 156 7.45 0.93 -12.34
C TYR A 156 8.26 0.35 -13.50
N ASN A 157 9.26 -0.49 -13.19
CA ASN A 157 10.09 -1.12 -14.20
C ASN A 157 9.28 -2.10 -15.06
N HIS A 158 8.28 -2.75 -14.50
CA HIS A 158 7.36 -3.61 -15.24
C HIS A 158 6.54 -2.78 -16.24
N VAL A 159 5.94 -1.68 -15.81
CA VAL A 159 5.15 -0.80 -16.67
C VAL A 159 6.01 -0.20 -17.80
N ARG A 160 7.25 0.19 -17.50
CA ARG A 160 8.18 0.72 -18.52
C ARG A 160 8.57 -0.28 -19.60
N ARG A 161 8.48 -1.57 -19.33
CA ARG A 161 8.73 -2.63 -20.33
C ARG A 161 7.51 -2.96 -21.17
N MET A 162 6.35 -2.42 -20.84
CA MET A 162 5.15 -2.59 -21.66
C MET A 162 5.29 -1.82 -22.98
N ASP A 163 4.54 -2.24 -23.97
CA ASP A 163 4.38 -1.51 -25.24
C ASP A 163 3.91 -0.08 -25.00
N GLU A 164 4.38 0.86 -25.86
CA GLU A 164 4.09 2.30 -25.74
C GLU A 164 2.60 2.63 -25.84
N ASN A 165 1.85 1.81 -26.54
CA ASN A 165 0.39 1.97 -26.72
C ASN A 165 -0.42 1.41 -25.54
N ARG A 166 0.22 0.80 -24.56
CA ARG A 166 -0.47 0.29 -23.38
C ARG A 166 -0.86 1.42 -22.44
N LEU A 167 -2.14 1.44 -22.03
CA LEU A 167 -2.67 2.47 -21.12
C LEU A 167 -1.81 2.73 -19.87
N PRO A 168 -1.30 1.71 -19.12
CA PRO A 168 -0.48 1.97 -17.95
C PRO A 168 0.80 2.75 -18.29
N ARG A 169 1.42 2.49 -19.46
CA ARG A 169 2.61 3.20 -19.90
C ARG A 169 2.28 4.64 -20.34
N ILE A 170 1.22 4.82 -21.11
CA ILE A 170 0.75 6.15 -21.51
C ILE A 170 0.49 7.02 -20.26
N VAL A 171 -0.24 6.50 -19.27
CA VAL A 171 -0.54 7.23 -18.03
C VAL A 171 0.74 7.50 -17.21
N LEU A 172 1.71 6.59 -17.21
CA LEU A 172 2.98 6.78 -16.50
C LEU A 172 3.83 7.89 -17.11
N GLU A 173 3.85 8.02 -18.43
CA GLU A 173 4.67 8.97 -19.17
C GLU A 173 4.00 10.34 -19.32
N ASN A 174 2.68 10.37 -19.39
CA ASN A 174 1.93 11.61 -19.48
C ASN A 174 1.95 12.39 -18.16
N ASN A 175 2.29 13.66 -18.26
CA ASN A 175 2.16 14.59 -17.15
C ASN A 175 0.78 15.25 -17.21
N PRO A 176 0.09 15.42 -16.09
CA PRO A 176 -1.16 16.16 -16.06
C PRO A 176 -0.92 17.59 -16.56
N PRO A 177 -1.83 18.16 -17.36
CA PRO A 177 -1.72 19.53 -17.86
C PRO A 177 -1.75 20.52 -16.69
N GLY A 178 -1.07 21.67 -16.88
CA GLY A 178 -1.02 22.78 -15.93
C GLY A 178 0.23 22.82 -15.05
N SER A 179 0.44 23.97 -14.45
CA SER A 179 1.54 24.21 -13.48
C SER A 179 1.18 23.71 -12.08
N ARG A 180 2.20 23.36 -11.30
CA ARG A 180 1.98 23.07 -9.88
C ARG A 180 1.51 24.34 -9.14
N PRO A 181 0.52 24.26 -8.26
CA PRO A 181 0.11 25.41 -7.46
C PRO A 181 1.28 25.88 -6.58
N PRO A 182 1.35 27.19 -6.24
CA PRO A 182 2.37 27.72 -5.35
C PRO A 182 2.28 27.07 -3.95
N GLY A 183 3.42 26.98 -3.28
CA GLY A 183 3.55 26.35 -1.95
C GLY A 183 4.14 24.93 -2.00
N ARG A 184 4.05 24.19 -0.87
CA ARG A 184 4.57 22.83 -0.80
C ARG A 184 3.68 21.88 -1.61
N PRO A 185 4.18 21.35 -2.75
CA PRO A 185 3.35 20.51 -3.61
C PRO A 185 2.98 19.20 -2.93
N PRO A 186 1.77 18.65 -3.18
CA PRO A 186 1.41 17.30 -2.78
C PRO A 186 2.40 16.30 -3.38
N LYS A 187 2.75 15.29 -2.61
CA LYS A 187 3.64 14.22 -3.10
C LYS A 187 2.94 13.44 -4.21
N ARG A 188 3.59 13.30 -5.34
CA ARG A 188 3.14 12.40 -6.40
C ARG A 188 3.60 10.98 -6.11
N TRP A 189 2.96 10.00 -6.74
CA TRP A 189 3.34 8.59 -6.62
C TRP A 189 4.82 8.37 -6.94
N LYS A 190 5.34 8.98 -7.99
CA LYS A 190 6.78 8.90 -8.38
C LYS A 190 7.71 9.39 -7.25
N ASP A 191 7.35 10.44 -6.55
CA ASP A 191 8.18 11.04 -5.49
C ASP A 191 8.36 10.09 -4.28
N SER A 192 7.49 9.08 -4.14
CA SER A 192 7.51 8.17 -2.99
C SER A 192 8.68 7.19 -2.99
N TRP A 193 9.31 6.95 -4.15
CA TRP A 193 10.40 6.00 -4.31
C TRP A 193 11.63 6.54 -5.05
N GLN A 194 11.52 7.66 -5.80
CA GLN A 194 12.65 8.28 -6.51
C GLN A 194 13.63 8.99 -5.57
N SER A 195 13.14 9.72 -4.55
CA SER A 195 13.99 10.47 -3.62
C SER A 195 15.04 9.61 -2.89
N THR A 196 14.72 8.33 -2.67
CA THR A 196 15.63 7.43 -1.97
C THR A 196 16.75 6.89 -2.88
N SER A 197 16.53 6.84 -4.19
CA SER A 197 17.58 6.42 -5.13
C SER A 197 18.70 7.42 -5.22
N GLN A 198 18.39 8.71 -5.08
CA GLN A 198 19.41 9.78 -5.04
C GLN A 198 20.18 9.77 -3.71
N GLU A 199 19.49 9.57 -2.59
CA GLU A 199 20.13 9.46 -1.27
C GLU A 199 20.99 8.19 -1.14
N GLU A 200 20.55 7.06 -1.67
CA GLU A 200 21.32 5.81 -1.68
C GLU A 200 22.52 5.91 -2.64
N MET A 201 22.38 6.56 -3.79
CA MET A 201 23.49 6.79 -4.73
C MET A 201 24.52 7.78 -4.16
N GLN A 202 24.07 8.83 -3.47
CA GLN A 202 24.97 9.77 -2.79
C GLN A 202 25.74 9.11 -1.64
N ARG A 203 25.13 8.21 -0.88
CA ARG A 203 25.81 7.45 0.19
C ARG A 203 26.82 6.43 -0.35
N GLN A 204 26.59 5.87 -1.54
CA GLN A 204 27.53 4.97 -2.20
C GLN A 204 28.73 5.70 -2.82
N LEU A 205 28.57 7.00 -3.13
CA LEU A 205 29.66 7.85 -3.65
C LEU A 205 30.50 8.46 -2.53
N GLN A 206 30.05 8.37 -1.27
CA GLN A 206 30.76 8.89 -0.09
C GLN A 206 31.47 7.81 0.74
N ASN A 207 31.38 6.54 0.33
CA ASN A 207 32.13 5.41 0.87
C ASN A 207 33.08 4.83 -0.18
#